data_7045bffa5eac18c0e68c71fd835109bd
#
_entry.id   7045bffa5eac18c0e68c71fd835109bd
#
_cell.length_a   1.000
_cell.length_b   1.000
_cell.length_c   1.000
_cell.angle_alpha   90.00
_cell.angle_beta   90.00
_cell.angle_gamma   90.00
#
_symmetry.space_group_name_H-M   'P 1'
#
loop_
_entity.id
_entity.type
_entity.pdbx_description
1 polymer ?
#
loop_
_entity_poly.entity_id
_entity_poly.type
_entity_poly.pdbx_seq_one_letter_code
_entity_poly.pdbx_strand_id
1 'polypeptide(L)'
;MCGIVGIYSDKDMSKELYYSLYSIQHRGQESCGMAISDGENINYKKDMGLVGDVFKESELANLKGNIGIGHVRYSTAGGSHLANCQPLVGRCRKRELALAHNGNLVNANYLRDMLEEDGYMFQANSDTEVILYILARYYKGDIVESIKITMDYIKGAYSLVIMGEDELVAVRDPHGFRPLVLGKKGDEYIFASENCAIDILGGEVIRDVEPGEIIVAKDGKLKSYFYSENYKPVKKSCIFEHIYFARNDATIDNVNAYDFRVKCGEVLAKDEDIKADIVVPVPDSGWAGAVGYSNESKLPLSEGLV
;
A
#
# COMPACT_ATOMS: atom_id res chain seq x y z
N MET A 1 2.39 3.93 -8.81
CA MET A 1 2.37 3.72 -7.33
C MET A 1 1.44 2.57 -7.05
N CYS A 2 1.85 1.69 -6.14
CA CYS A 2 1.04 0.51 -5.80
C CYS A 2 0.01 0.81 -4.72
N GLY A 3 -0.93 -0.09 -4.52
CA GLY A 3 -1.83 -0.13 -3.38
C GLY A 3 -1.71 -1.49 -2.67
N ILE A 4 -1.69 -1.47 -1.35
CA ILE A 4 -1.64 -2.66 -0.51
C ILE A 4 -2.79 -2.66 0.50
N VAL A 5 -3.26 -3.86 0.82
CA VAL A 5 -4.26 -4.11 1.86
C VAL A 5 -3.83 -5.34 2.66
N GLY A 6 -4.04 -5.33 3.96
CA GLY A 6 -3.93 -6.50 4.84
C GLY A 6 -5.13 -6.54 5.77
N ILE A 7 -5.74 -7.71 5.95
CA ILE A 7 -6.88 -7.91 6.85
C ILE A 7 -6.57 -9.08 7.77
N TYR A 8 -6.76 -8.87 9.07
CA TYR A 8 -6.72 -9.88 10.11
C TYR A 8 -8.10 -10.01 10.75
N SER A 9 -8.67 -11.19 10.71
CA SER A 9 -10.03 -11.49 11.13
C SER A 9 -10.09 -12.82 11.91
N ASP A 10 -11.21 -13.12 12.51
CA ASP A 10 -11.55 -14.44 13.11
C ASP A 10 -12.43 -15.30 12.17
N LYS A 11 -12.85 -14.74 11.04
CA LYS A 11 -13.71 -15.38 10.04
C LYS A 11 -13.16 -15.21 8.63
N ASP A 12 -13.76 -15.90 7.66
CA ASP A 12 -13.42 -15.74 6.25
C ASP A 12 -13.62 -14.28 5.80
N MET A 13 -12.51 -13.67 5.33
CA MET A 13 -12.45 -12.27 4.91
C MET A 13 -12.13 -12.11 3.43
N SER A 14 -12.24 -13.15 2.61
CA SER A 14 -11.85 -13.13 1.19
C SER A 14 -12.61 -12.08 0.37
N LYS A 15 -13.90 -11.89 0.65
CA LYS A 15 -14.72 -10.87 0.00
C LYS A 15 -14.36 -9.46 0.46
N GLU A 16 -14.12 -9.29 1.74
CA GLU A 16 -13.66 -8.03 2.33
C GLU A 16 -12.34 -7.59 1.70
N LEU A 17 -11.39 -8.50 1.57
CA LEU A 17 -10.11 -8.21 0.92
C LEU A 17 -10.29 -7.82 -0.56
N TYR A 18 -11.16 -8.52 -1.28
CA TYR A 18 -11.50 -8.19 -2.66
C TYR A 18 -12.07 -6.76 -2.80
N TYR A 19 -13.07 -6.40 -1.99
CA TYR A 19 -13.68 -5.06 -2.07
C TYR A 19 -12.71 -3.95 -1.64
N SER A 20 -11.92 -4.19 -0.60
CA SER A 20 -10.86 -3.27 -0.19
C SER A 20 -9.85 -3.05 -1.30
N LEU A 21 -9.40 -4.12 -1.95
CA LEU A 21 -8.44 -4.05 -3.03
C LEU A 21 -9.03 -3.35 -4.26
N TYR A 22 -10.30 -3.63 -4.59
CA TYR A 22 -11.02 -2.98 -5.67
C TYR A 22 -11.16 -1.46 -5.43
N SER A 23 -11.39 -1.03 -4.19
CA SER A 23 -11.54 0.39 -3.86
C SER A 23 -10.27 1.22 -4.05
N ILE A 24 -9.08 0.58 -4.00
CA ILE A 24 -7.78 1.22 -4.24
C ILE A 24 -7.21 0.89 -5.63
N GLN A 25 -8.03 0.41 -6.58
CA GLN A 25 -7.63 0.08 -7.95
C GLN A 25 -6.97 1.24 -8.69
N HIS A 26 -7.35 2.49 -8.38
CA HIS A 26 -6.75 3.70 -8.96
C HIS A 26 -5.24 3.81 -8.69
N ARG A 27 -4.72 3.15 -7.66
CA ARG A 27 -3.30 3.13 -7.32
C ARG A 27 -2.48 2.19 -8.23
N GLY A 28 -3.12 1.21 -8.86
CA GLY A 28 -2.44 0.28 -9.76
C GLY A 28 -3.41 -0.48 -10.66
N GLN A 29 -3.20 -0.41 -11.96
CA GLN A 29 -4.09 -0.99 -12.98
C GLN A 29 -3.40 -2.03 -13.88
N GLU A 30 -2.15 -2.38 -13.57
CA GLU A 30 -1.34 -3.28 -14.38
C GLU A 30 -1.55 -4.75 -14.01
N SER A 31 -1.50 -5.02 -12.73
CA SER A 31 -1.72 -6.36 -12.19
C SER A 31 -2.25 -6.29 -10.77
N CYS A 32 -2.82 -7.39 -10.31
CA CYS A 32 -3.29 -7.51 -8.93
C CYS A 32 -3.09 -8.92 -8.40
N GLY A 33 -3.17 -9.07 -7.08
CA GLY A 33 -3.08 -10.35 -6.44
C GLY A 33 -3.57 -10.32 -5.00
N MET A 34 -3.98 -11.49 -4.52
CA MET A 34 -4.39 -11.75 -3.15
C MET A 34 -3.69 -13.01 -2.65
N ALA A 35 -3.28 -13.00 -1.39
CA ALA A 35 -2.83 -14.18 -0.67
C ALA A 35 -3.61 -14.27 0.63
N ILE A 36 -4.10 -15.45 0.98
CA ILE A 36 -4.99 -15.68 2.13
C ILE A 36 -4.54 -16.91 2.87
N SER A 37 -4.43 -16.81 4.19
CA SER A 37 -4.14 -17.92 5.10
C SER A 37 -5.41 -18.44 5.76
N ASP A 38 -5.54 -19.76 5.80
CA ASP A 38 -6.55 -20.50 6.57
C ASP A 38 -6.06 -20.91 7.97
N GLY A 39 -4.85 -20.49 8.35
CA GLY A 39 -4.17 -20.84 9.60
C GLY A 39 -3.13 -21.98 9.45
N GLU A 40 -3.15 -22.71 8.34
CA GLU A 40 -2.21 -23.79 8.03
C GLU A 40 -1.46 -23.56 6.72
N ASN A 41 -2.15 -23.05 5.70
CA ASN A 41 -1.62 -22.86 4.36
C ASN A 41 -1.91 -21.45 3.85
N ILE A 42 -1.04 -20.94 2.98
CA ILE A 42 -1.25 -19.70 2.26
C ILE A 42 -1.67 -20.03 0.82
N ASN A 43 -2.93 -19.75 0.51
CA ASN A 43 -3.47 -19.85 -0.84
C ASN A 43 -3.38 -18.47 -1.51
N TYR A 44 -2.96 -18.42 -2.77
CA TYR A 44 -2.83 -17.14 -3.47
C TYR A 44 -3.21 -17.24 -4.94
N LYS A 45 -3.69 -16.10 -5.46
CA LYS A 45 -3.87 -15.88 -6.90
C LYS A 45 -3.37 -14.48 -7.23
N LYS A 46 -2.67 -14.34 -8.33
CA LYS A 46 -2.22 -13.08 -8.91
C LYS A 46 -2.15 -13.18 -10.41
N ASP A 47 -2.48 -12.10 -11.10
CA ASP A 47 -2.45 -12.06 -12.56
C ASP A 47 -2.32 -10.61 -13.05
N MET A 48 -2.06 -10.48 -14.36
CA MET A 48 -2.12 -9.21 -15.06
C MET A 48 -3.58 -8.80 -15.24
N GLY A 49 -3.87 -7.51 -15.06
CA GLY A 49 -5.20 -6.95 -15.22
C GLY A 49 -5.79 -6.33 -13.96
N LEU A 50 -7.03 -5.90 -14.05
CA LEU A 50 -7.77 -5.27 -12.97
C LEU A 50 -8.31 -6.30 -11.97
N VAL A 51 -8.57 -5.86 -10.74
CA VAL A 51 -9.12 -6.71 -9.67
C VAL A 51 -10.40 -7.43 -10.11
N GLY A 52 -11.33 -6.71 -10.76
CA GLY A 52 -12.58 -7.30 -11.25
C GLY A 52 -12.40 -8.26 -12.43
N ASP A 53 -11.27 -8.23 -13.13
CA ASP A 53 -10.97 -9.16 -14.23
C ASP A 53 -10.31 -10.43 -13.74
N VAL A 54 -9.39 -10.31 -12.78
CA VAL A 54 -8.59 -11.41 -12.22
C VAL A 54 -9.40 -12.25 -11.24
N PHE A 55 -10.21 -11.61 -10.38
CA PHE A 55 -10.95 -12.30 -9.32
C PHE A 55 -12.43 -12.41 -9.67
N LYS A 56 -12.82 -13.53 -10.25
CA LYS A 56 -14.22 -13.92 -10.45
C LYS A 56 -14.72 -14.64 -9.19
N GLU A 57 -16.04 -14.81 -9.09
CA GLU A 57 -16.66 -15.47 -7.93
C GLU A 57 -16.10 -16.89 -7.66
N SER A 58 -15.82 -17.64 -8.72
CA SER A 58 -15.18 -18.96 -8.62
C SER A 58 -13.78 -18.91 -8.03
N GLU A 59 -13.02 -17.86 -8.31
CA GLU A 59 -11.66 -17.68 -7.77
C GLU A 59 -11.70 -17.31 -6.29
N LEU A 60 -12.60 -16.42 -5.91
CA LEU A 60 -12.80 -16.05 -4.51
C LEU A 60 -13.29 -17.23 -3.66
N ALA A 61 -14.06 -18.15 -4.24
CA ALA A 61 -14.51 -19.36 -3.55
C ALA A 61 -13.36 -20.29 -3.13
N ASN A 62 -12.22 -20.22 -3.84
CA ASN A 62 -11.02 -21.02 -3.58
C ASN A 62 -10.02 -20.31 -2.65
N LEU A 63 -10.20 -19.00 -2.42
CA LEU A 63 -9.34 -18.20 -1.56
C LEU A 63 -10.06 -17.92 -0.24
N LYS A 64 -10.06 -18.88 0.67
CA LYS A 64 -10.72 -18.77 1.97
C LYS A 64 -9.72 -18.74 3.10
N GLY A 65 -10.04 -17.95 4.11
CA GLY A 65 -9.25 -17.84 5.33
C GLY A 65 -9.52 -16.55 6.08
N ASN A 66 -8.85 -16.39 7.19
CA ASN A 66 -9.09 -15.32 8.14
C ASN A 66 -7.99 -14.25 8.19
N ILE A 67 -6.86 -14.49 7.51
CA ILE A 67 -5.79 -13.50 7.35
C ILE A 67 -5.49 -13.38 5.86
N GLY A 68 -5.38 -12.16 5.35
CA GLY A 68 -5.06 -11.98 3.95
C GLY A 68 -4.40 -10.67 3.62
N ILE A 69 -3.62 -10.69 2.53
CA ILE A 69 -3.00 -9.50 1.96
C ILE A 69 -3.31 -9.39 0.48
N GLY A 70 -3.46 -8.16 0.01
CA GLY A 70 -3.73 -7.85 -1.38
C GLY A 70 -2.84 -6.74 -1.92
N HIS A 71 -2.65 -6.75 -3.24
CA HIS A 71 -1.82 -5.78 -3.94
C HIS A 71 -2.43 -5.41 -5.29
N VAL A 72 -2.39 -4.12 -5.62
CA VAL A 72 -2.61 -3.59 -6.98
C VAL A 72 -1.32 -2.90 -7.45
N ARG A 73 -0.85 -3.24 -8.64
CA ARG A 73 0.45 -2.83 -9.15
C ARG A 73 0.37 -1.71 -10.16
N TYR A 74 1.24 -0.72 -9.94
CA TYR A 74 1.69 0.23 -10.94
C TYR A 74 3.21 0.11 -11.03
N SER A 75 3.75 -0.34 -12.17
CA SER A 75 5.18 -0.61 -12.27
C SER A 75 6.01 0.66 -12.19
N THR A 76 6.94 0.68 -11.25
CA THR A 76 7.98 1.71 -11.10
C THR A 76 9.36 1.11 -11.33
N ALA A 77 9.56 -0.13 -10.89
CA ALA A 77 10.76 -0.94 -11.09
C ALA A 77 10.38 -2.33 -11.61
N GLY A 78 11.20 -2.89 -12.48
CA GLY A 78 10.91 -4.15 -13.18
C GLY A 78 9.88 -3.99 -14.29
N GLY A 79 9.89 -4.87 -15.27
CA GLY A 79 8.93 -4.86 -16.37
C GLY A 79 7.52 -5.31 -15.95
N SER A 80 6.56 -5.15 -16.87
CA SER A 80 5.19 -5.64 -16.73
C SER A 80 5.14 -7.14 -17.04
N HIS A 81 5.42 -7.96 -16.04
CA HIS A 81 5.49 -9.43 -16.12
C HIS A 81 4.81 -10.07 -14.93
N LEU A 82 4.21 -11.24 -15.15
CA LEU A 82 3.54 -12.02 -14.10
C LEU A 82 4.44 -12.33 -12.89
N ALA A 83 5.75 -12.54 -13.10
CA ALA A 83 6.71 -12.78 -12.04
C ALA A 83 6.81 -11.61 -11.04
N ASN A 84 6.54 -10.38 -11.50
CA ASN A 84 6.56 -9.16 -10.68
C ASN A 84 5.23 -8.89 -9.98
N CYS A 85 4.16 -9.65 -10.28
CA CYS A 85 2.89 -9.50 -9.60
C CYS A 85 3.02 -9.89 -8.13
N GLN A 86 2.39 -9.12 -7.27
CA GLN A 86 2.38 -9.33 -5.84
C GLN A 86 0.98 -9.75 -5.35
N PRO A 87 0.86 -10.40 -4.18
CA PRO A 87 1.91 -10.71 -3.21
C PRO A 87 2.98 -11.69 -3.71
N LEU A 88 4.20 -11.54 -3.21
CA LEU A 88 5.23 -12.56 -3.36
C LEU A 88 5.09 -13.56 -2.22
N VAL A 89 5.06 -14.84 -2.55
CA VAL A 89 4.94 -15.94 -1.57
C VAL A 89 6.20 -16.74 -1.59
N GLY A 90 6.74 -17.02 -0.43
CA GLY A 90 7.96 -17.82 -0.28
C GLY A 90 7.94 -18.64 1.01
N ARG A 91 8.73 -19.74 1.01
CA ARG A 91 8.86 -20.62 2.17
C ARG A 91 10.21 -20.45 2.84
N CYS A 92 10.19 -20.13 4.12
CA CYS A 92 11.38 -19.99 4.93
C CYS A 92 11.27 -20.81 6.21
N ARG A 93 12.26 -21.68 6.47
CA ARG A 93 12.36 -22.51 7.69
C ARG A 93 11.06 -23.24 8.04
N LYS A 94 10.43 -23.87 7.05
CA LYS A 94 9.15 -24.60 7.15
C LYS A 94 7.91 -23.72 7.35
N ARG A 95 8.04 -22.40 7.32
CA ARG A 95 6.96 -21.43 7.39
C ARG A 95 6.76 -20.77 6.04
N GLU A 96 5.52 -20.54 5.65
CA GLU A 96 5.19 -19.74 4.48
C GLU A 96 5.03 -18.26 4.87
N LEU A 97 5.51 -17.39 4.01
CA LEU A 97 5.38 -15.95 4.14
C LEU A 97 4.87 -15.37 2.83
N ALA A 98 3.94 -14.45 2.92
CA ALA A 98 3.51 -13.63 1.80
C ALA A 98 3.81 -12.16 2.09
N LEU A 99 4.23 -11.40 1.06
CA LEU A 99 4.62 -9.99 1.19
C LEU A 99 4.05 -9.16 0.05
N ALA A 100 3.44 -8.03 0.39
CA ALA A 100 3.05 -7.00 -0.55
C ALA A 100 3.71 -5.67 -0.17
N HIS A 101 4.19 -4.94 -1.19
CA HIS A 101 5.02 -3.75 -1.07
C HIS A 101 4.46 -2.60 -1.92
N ASN A 102 4.25 -1.47 -1.28
CA ASN A 102 4.03 -0.18 -1.94
C ASN A 102 5.26 0.72 -1.70
N GLY A 103 6.09 0.87 -2.71
CA GLY A 103 7.28 1.71 -2.59
C GLY A 103 8.29 1.50 -3.69
N ASN A 104 9.52 1.91 -3.39
CA ASN A 104 10.69 1.71 -4.25
C ASN A 104 11.98 1.81 -3.43
N LEU A 105 12.84 0.80 -3.53
CA LEU A 105 14.14 0.78 -2.88
C LEU A 105 15.20 1.43 -3.77
N VAL A 106 15.98 2.33 -3.21
CA VAL A 106 17.07 3.01 -3.93
C VAL A 106 18.34 2.16 -4.00
N ASN A 107 18.46 1.14 -3.16
CA ASN A 107 19.62 0.23 -3.12
C ASN A 107 19.28 -1.21 -3.53
N ALA A 108 18.17 -1.42 -4.24
CA ALA A 108 17.70 -2.76 -4.63
C ALA A 108 18.76 -3.53 -5.45
N ASN A 109 19.42 -2.89 -6.41
CA ASN A 109 20.43 -3.53 -7.25
C ASN A 109 21.63 -4.00 -6.42
N TYR A 110 22.16 -3.14 -5.55
CA TYR A 110 23.25 -3.50 -4.65
C TYR A 110 22.92 -4.72 -3.77
N LEU A 111 21.72 -4.72 -3.20
CA LEU A 111 21.27 -5.83 -2.36
C LEU A 111 21.02 -7.11 -3.17
N ARG A 112 20.56 -6.96 -4.40
CA ARG A 112 20.41 -8.09 -5.34
C ARG A 112 21.75 -8.73 -5.65
N ASP A 113 22.74 -7.94 -6.07
CA ASP A 113 24.09 -8.42 -6.37
C ASP A 113 24.68 -9.17 -5.16
N MET A 114 24.57 -8.61 -3.96
CA MET A 114 25.00 -9.26 -2.71
C MET A 114 24.31 -10.62 -2.48
N LEU A 115 23.01 -10.70 -2.72
CA LEU A 115 22.26 -11.95 -2.54
C LEU A 115 22.60 -12.99 -3.63
N GLU A 116 22.82 -12.57 -4.87
CA GLU A 116 23.23 -13.43 -5.97
C GLU A 116 24.65 -14.00 -5.73
N GLU A 117 25.58 -13.23 -5.18
CA GLU A 117 26.89 -13.70 -4.73
C GLU A 117 26.77 -14.77 -3.63
N ASP A 118 25.76 -14.66 -2.77
CA ASP A 118 25.44 -15.68 -1.76
C ASP A 118 24.64 -16.88 -2.30
N GLY A 119 24.38 -16.92 -3.62
CA GLY A 119 23.73 -18.03 -4.32
C GLY A 119 22.21 -17.99 -4.36
N TYR A 120 21.59 -16.85 -4.06
CA TYR A 120 20.14 -16.68 -4.23
C TYR A 120 19.78 -16.55 -5.72
N MET A 121 18.71 -17.22 -6.13
CA MET A 121 18.20 -17.18 -7.52
C MET A 121 16.91 -16.37 -7.56
N PHE A 122 16.92 -15.23 -8.22
CA PHE A 122 15.76 -14.38 -8.39
C PHE A 122 14.87 -14.87 -9.53
N GLN A 123 13.55 -14.82 -9.31
CA GLN A 123 12.52 -15.12 -10.31
C GLN A 123 11.91 -13.85 -10.92
N ALA A 124 11.94 -12.77 -10.16
CA ALA A 124 11.45 -11.48 -10.53
C ALA A 124 12.59 -10.45 -10.59
N ASN A 125 12.36 -9.33 -11.25
CA ASN A 125 13.30 -8.21 -11.25
C ASN A 125 12.76 -7.03 -10.41
N SER A 126 11.78 -7.29 -9.53
CA SER A 126 11.26 -6.30 -8.59
C SER A 126 12.15 -6.18 -7.35
N ASP A 127 12.15 -5.03 -6.73
CA ASP A 127 12.78 -4.76 -5.44
C ASP A 127 12.10 -5.51 -4.28
N THR A 128 10.85 -5.88 -4.44
CA THR A 128 10.07 -6.64 -3.45
C THR A 128 10.67 -8.02 -3.17
N GLU A 129 11.22 -8.69 -4.17
CA GLU A 129 11.85 -10.00 -3.99
C GLU A 129 13.13 -9.89 -3.16
N VAL A 130 13.86 -8.80 -3.31
CA VAL A 130 15.02 -8.47 -2.46
C VAL A 130 14.61 -8.37 -0.99
N ILE A 131 13.50 -7.67 -0.70
CA ILE A 131 12.95 -7.56 0.67
C ILE A 131 12.64 -8.95 1.22
N LEU A 132 11.94 -9.77 0.45
CA LEU A 132 11.54 -11.13 0.87
C LEU A 132 12.76 -12.00 1.19
N TYR A 133 13.80 -11.95 0.38
CA TYR A 133 15.01 -12.76 0.60
C TYR A 133 15.83 -12.30 1.80
N ILE A 134 15.95 -10.98 2.03
CA ILE A 134 16.62 -10.47 3.24
C ILE A 134 15.83 -10.88 4.49
N LEU A 135 14.50 -10.72 4.46
CA LEU A 135 13.62 -11.14 5.55
C LEU A 135 13.81 -12.65 5.85
N ALA A 136 13.77 -13.49 4.82
CA ALA A 136 13.95 -14.93 4.97
C ALA A 136 15.34 -15.32 5.49
N ARG A 137 16.40 -14.64 5.04
CA ARG A 137 17.79 -14.84 5.49
C ARG A 137 17.94 -14.68 7.00
N TYR A 138 17.31 -13.63 7.54
CA TYR A 138 17.44 -13.29 8.96
C TYR A 138 16.34 -13.87 9.85
N TYR A 139 15.33 -14.50 9.27
CA TYR A 139 14.25 -15.12 10.03
C TYR A 139 14.74 -16.29 10.87
N LYS A 140 14.65 -16.17 12.20
CA LYS A 140 15.04 -17.21 13.18
C LYS A 140 13.88 -17.62 14.11
N GLY A 141 12.64 -17.37 13.67
CA GLY A 141 11.43 -17.66 14.44
C GLY A 141 10.76 -16.41 15.04
N ASP A 142 11.41 -15.26 15.01
CA ASP A 142 10.85 -13.97 15.40
C ASP A 142 10.75 -13.07 14.18
N ILE A 143 9.51 -12.77 13.77
CA ILE A 143 9.24 -11.95 12.58
C ILE A 143 9.62 -10.49 12.81
N VAL A 144 9.43 -9.97 14.02
CA VAL A 144 9.70 -8.56 14.35
C VAL A 144 11.20 -8.28 14.28
N GLU A 145 12.03 -9.15 14.91
CA GLU A 145 13.49 -9.02 14.81
C GLU A 145 14.00 -9.14 13.38
N SER A 146 13.41 -10.05 12.59
CA SER A 146 13.77 -10.21 11.18
C SER A 146 13.43 -8.96 10.36
N ILE A 147 12.28 -8.33 10.63
CA ILE A 147 11.87 -7.09 9.97
C ILE A 147 12.80 -5.94 10.38
N LYS A 148 13.15 -5.78 11.65
CA LYS A 148 14.09 -4.74 12.11
C LYS A 148 15.44 -4.85 11.38
N ILE A 149 15.99 -6.06 11.31
CA ILE A 149 17.22 -6.31 10.56
C ILE A 149 17.03 -5.98 9.07
N THR A 150 15.90 -6.38 8.47
CA THR A 150 15.60 -6.06 7.08
C THR A 150 15.54 -4.54 6.85
N MET A 151 14.94 -3.78 7.76
CA MET A 151 14.86 -2.32 7.69
C MET A 151 16.24 -1.64 7.78
N ASP A 152 17.23 -2.26 8.42
CA ASP A 152 18.61 -1.76 8.43
C ASP A 152 19.29 -1.91 7.06
N TYR A 153 18.95 -2.96 6.30
CA TYR A 153 19.50 -3.22 4.96
C TYR A 153 18.84 -2.38 3.89
N ILE A 154 17.51 -2.34 3.86
CA ILE A 154 16.76 -1.70 2.77
C ILE A 154 16.73 -0.17 2.94
N LYS A 155 16.94 0.54 1.82
CA LYS A 155 16.89 2.01 1.79
C LYS A 155 15.90 2.46 0.72
N GLY A 156 15.06 3.41 1.07
CA GLY A 156 14.05 3.96 0.16
C GLY A 156 12.71 4.17 0.81
N ALA A 157 11.68 4.24 -0.02
CA ALA A 157 10.30 4.39 0.41
C ALA A 157 9.61 3.03 0.40
N TYR A 158 8.99 2.63 1.51
CA TYR A 158 8.22 1.38 1.55
C TYR A 158 7.12 1.40 2.61
N SER A 159 5.96 0.90 2.23
CA SER A 159 4.94 0.37 3.13
C SER A 159 4.76 -1.09 2.78
N LEU A 160 4.77 -1.96 3.79
CA LEU A 160 4.69 -3.41 3.61
C LEU A 160 3.51 -3.96 4.39
N VAL A 161 2.85 -4.97 3.82
CA VAL A 161 2.04 -5.92 4.57
C VAL A 161 2.63 -7.31 4.35
N ILE A 162 2.90 -8.00 5.45
CA ILE A 162 3.55 -9.30 5.50
C ILE A 162 2.62 -10.25 6.25
N MET A 163 2.41 -11.43 5.72
CA MET A 163 1.53 -12.44 6.32
C MET A 163 2.30 -13.74 6.51
N GLY A 164 2.19 -14.33 7.69
CA GLY A 164 2.45 -15.73 7.95
C GLY A 164 1.16 -16.52 8.01
N GLU A 165 1.22 -17.77 8.42
CA GLU A 165 0.03 -18.61 8.56
C GLU A 165 -0.93 -18.09 9.64
N ASP A 166 -0.41 -17.50 10.73
CA ASP A 166 -1.17 -17.12 11.94
C ASP A 166 -1.02 -15.65 12.35
N GLU A 167 -0.34 -14.84 11.53
CA GLU A 167 -0.08 -13.44 11.86
C GLU A 167 -0.07 -12.53 10.63
N LEU A 168 -0.46 -11.28 10.84
CA LEU A 168 -0.36 -10.18 9.86
C LEU A 168 0.51 -9.07 10.43
N VAL A 169 1.45 -8.59 9.62
CA VAL A 169 2.37 -7.52 10.01
C VAL A 169 2.29 -6.37 9.02
N ALA A 170 2.15 -5.16 9.53
CA ALA A 170 2.22 -3.92 8.77
C ALA A 170 3.49 -3.16 9.14
N VAL A 171 4.21 -2.64 8.15
CA VAL A 171 5.47 -1.92 8.33
C VAL A 171 5.47 -0.66 7.50
N ARG A 172 5.85 0.46 8.10
CA ARG A 172 6.07 1.73 7.38
C ARG A 172 7.54 2.14 7.48
N ASP A 173 8.10 2.61 6.38
CA ASP A 173 9.51 3.04 6.33
C ASP A 173 9.84 4.12 7.39
N PRO A 174 11.13 4.28 7.80
CA PRO A 174 11.51 5.21 8.86
C PRO A 174 11.14 6.68 8.62
N HIS A 175 10.82 7.07 7.40
CA HIS A 175 10.43 8.43 7.07
C HIS A 175 8.94 8.58 6.76
N GLY A 176 8.21 7.44 6.65
CA GLY A 176 6.80 7.44 6.30
C GLY A 176 6.52 8.01 4.92
N PHE A 177 7.38 7.74 3.94
CA PHE A 177 7.22 8.26 2.58
C PHE A 177 5.92 7.81 1.93
N ARG A 178 5.55 6.52 2.14
CA ARG A 178 4.31 5.96 1.59
C ARG A 178 3.25 5.87 2.67
N PRO A 179 1.97 6.11 2.30
CA PRO A 179 0.89 6.02 3.26
C PRO A 179 0.63 4.58 3.68
N LEU A 180 0.26 4.40 4.93
CA LEU A 180 -0.25 3.17 5.49
C LEU A 180 -1.16 3.51 6.66
N VAL A 181 -2.42 3.11 6.59
CA VAL A 181 -3.44 3.42 7.58
C VAL A 181 -3.91 2.13 8.27
N LEU A 182 -4.14 2.22 9.57
CA LEU A 182 -4.75 1.19 10.39
C LEU A 182 -6.22 1.53 10.62
N GLY A 183 -7.10 0.58 10.38
CA GLY A 183 -8.51 0.64 10.71
C GLY A 183 -9.03 -0.62 11.38
N LYS A 184 -10.30 -0.57 11.78
CA LYS A 184 -10.99 -1.66 12.46
C LYS A 184 -12.42 -1.77 11.96
N LYS A 185 -12.92 -3.02 11.85
CA LYS A 185 -14.34 -3.33 11.63
C LYS A 185 -14.75 -4.43 12.57
N GLY A 186 -15.53 -4.10 13.61
CA GLY A 186 -15.80 -5.05 14.71
C GLY A 186 -14.49 -5.48 15.38
N ASP A 187 -14.13 -6.76 15.31
CA ASP A 187 -12.87 -7.30 15.83
C ASP A 187 -11.79 -7.51 14.78
N GLU A 188 -12.07 -7.14 13.53
CA GLU A 188 -11.15 -7.24 12.42
C GLU A 188 -10.20 -6.03 12.37
N TYR A 189 -8.92 -6.27 12.11
CA TYR A 189 -7.92 -5.22 11.86
C TYR A 189 -7.60 -5.13 10.37
N ILE A 190 -7.55 -3.90 9.87
CA ILE A 190 -7.36 -3.61 8.45
C ILE A 190 -6.18 -2.65 8.31
N PHE A 191 -5.21 -3.01 7.48
CA PHE A 191 -4.12 -2.14 7.05
C PHE A 191 -4.28 -1.84 5.58
N ALA A 192 -4.18 -0.58 5.17
CA ALA A 192 -4.35 -0.21 3.78
C ALA A 192 -3.50 1.01 3.39
N SER A 193 -3.25 1.17 2.11
CA SER A 193 -2.59 2.37 1.58
C SER A 193 -3.45 3.63 1.74
N GLU A 194 -4.78 3.49 1.68
CA GLU A 194 -5.74 4.61 1.83
C GLU A 194 -6.96 4.18 2.65
N ASN A 195 -7.56 5.15 3.35
CA ASN A 195 -8.76 4.93 4.17
C ASN A 195 -9.96 4.38 3.37
N CYS A 196 -10.08 4.70 2.09
CA CYS A 196 -11.19 4.21 1.26
C CYS A 196 -11.28 2.67 1.21
N ALA A 197 -10.17 1.95 1.44
CA ALA A 197 -10.18 0.49 1.56
C ALA A 197 -10.82 -0.01 2.87
N ILE A 198 -10.88 0.83 3.90
CA ILE A 198 -11.52 0.59 5.18
C ILE A 198 -12.98 1.04 5.10
N ASP A 199 -13.21 2.22 4.51
CA ASP A 199 -14.53 2.85 4.41
C ASP A 199 -15.51 1.99 3.62
N ILE A 200 -15.05 1.36 2.51
CA ILE A 200 -15.89 0.48 1.67
C ILE A 200 -16.44 -0.72 2.46
N LEU A 201 -15.76 -1.15 3.51
CA LEU A 201 -16.18 -2.24 4.38
C LEU A 201 -17.09 -1.79 5.52
N GLY A 202 -17.33 -0.48 5.67
CA GLY A 202 -18.00 0.11 6.84
C GLY A 202 -17.14 0.02 8.10
N GLY A 203 -15.82 0.01 7.95
CA GLY A 203 -14.85 0.07 9.04
C GLY A 203 -14.56 1.50 9.48
N GLU A 204 -13.83 1.62 10.57
CA GLU A 204 -13.39 2.90 11.14
C GLU A 204 -11.87 3.01 11.06
N VAL A 205 -11.37 4.18 10.62
CA VAL A 205 -9.95 4.49 10.65
C VAL A 205 -9.54 4.76 12.11
N ILE A 206 -8.53 4.06 12.58
CA ILE A 206 -7.95 4.28 13.92
C ILE A 206 -6.90 5.37 13.84
N ARG A 207 -5.90 5.20 12.95
CA ARG A 207 -4.80 6.15 12.73
C ARG A 207 -3.92 5.76 11.56
N ASP A 208 -3.08 6.65 11.12
CA ASP A 208 -1.93 6.29 10.29
C ASP A 208 -0.94 5.41 11.07
N VAL A 209 -0.25 4.51 10.37
CA VAL A 209 0.94 3.81 10.90
C VAL A 209 2.08 4.82 10.95
N GLU A 210 2.76 4.91 12.08
CA GLU A 210 3.85 5.88 12.27
C GLU A 210 5.09 5.51 11.45
N PRO A 211 5.92 6.49 11.04
CA PRO A 211 7.19 6.19 10.41
C PRO A 211 8.06 5.28 11.28
N GLY A 212 8.61 4.21 10.69
CA GLY A 212 9.44 3.22 11.38
C GLY A 212 8.68 2.26 12.28
N GLU A 213 7.35 2.29 12.25
CA GLU A 213 6.51 1.41 13.05
C GLU A 213 6.30 0.05 12.37
N ILE A 214 6.28 -0.99 13.20
CA ILE A 214 5.96 -2.37 12.87
C ILE A 214 4.77 -2.77 13.74
N ILE A 215 3.62 -3.06 13.14
CA ILE A 215 2.42 -3.49 13.87
C ILE A 215 2.15 -4.96 13.54
N VAL A 216 2.03 -5.78 14.57
CA VAL A 216 1.71 -7.20 14.46
C VAL A 216 0.28 -7.43 14.97
N ALA A 217 -0.56 -8.01 14.12
CA ALA A 217 -1.87 -8.55 14.49
C ALA A 217 -1.73 -10.08 14.64
N LYS A 218 -1.95 -10.57 15.85
CA LYS A 218 -1.87 -11.98 16.20
C LYS A 218 -2.72 -12.28 17.44
N ASP A 219 -3.34 -13.45 17.52
CA ASP A 219 -4.18 -13.88 18.64
C ASP A 219 -5.25 -12.84 19.03
N GLY A 220 -5.86 -12.19 18.03
CA GLY A 220 -6.87 -11.14 18.19
C GLY A 220 -6.34 -9.82 18.79
N LYS A 221 -5.04 -9.63 18.84
CA LYS A 221 -4.40 -8.47 19.47
C LYS A 221 -3.44 -7.77 18.52
N LEU A 222 -3.33 -6.44 18.69
CA LEU A 222 -2.28 -5.64 18.04
C LEU A 222 -1.13 -5.42 19.02
N LYS A 223 0.09 -5.55 18.51
CA LYS A 223 1.30 -5.11 19.19
C LYS A 223 2.10 -4.21 18.26
N SER A 224 2.53 -3.07 18.77
CA SER A 224 3.35 -2.10 18.03
C SER A 224 4.79 -2.13 18.52
N TYR A 225 5.71 -2.04 17.56
CA TYR A 225 7.14 -1.98 17.76
C TYR A 225 7.71 -0.90 16.87
N PHE A 226 8.87 -0.35 17.21
CA PHE A 226 9.65 0.50 16.32
C PHE A 226 10.94 -0.23 15.91
N TYR A 227 11.46 0.12 14.74
CA TYR A 227 12.64 -0.54 14.20
C TYR A 227 13.89 -0.33 15.08
N SER A 228 13.92 0.73 15.91
CA SER A 228 14.96 1.00 16.88
C SER A 228 14.36 1.57 18.17
N GLU A 229 14.88 1.18 19.34
CA GLU A 229 14.40 1.63 20.66
C GLU A 229 14.51 3.15 20.88
N ASN A 230 15.50 3.79 20.27
CA ASN A 230 15.73 5.23 20.38
C ASN A 230 15.22 6.01 19.16
N TYR A 231 14.44 5.35 18.28
CA TYR A 231 13.95 5.98 17.08
C TYR A 231 12.91 7.06 17.39
N LYS A 232 13.10 8.24 16.81
CA LYS A 232 12.12 9.31 16.84
C LYS A 232 11.53 9.47 15.43
N PRO A 233 10.23 9.19 15.25
CA PRO A 233 9.58 9.32 13.95
C PRO A 233 9.75 10.72 13.37
N VAL A 234 10.16 10.81 12.11
CA VAL A 234 10.23 12.06 11.36
C VAL A 234 9.48 11.86 10.06
N LYS A 235 8.29 12.45 9.96
CA LYS A 235 7.45 12.35 8.77
C LYS A 235 8.06 13.12 7.60
N LYS A 236 8.20 12.42 6.47
CA LYS A 236 8.63 12.96 5.16
C LYS A 236 7.70 12.45 4.08
N SER A 237 6.40 12.66 4.29
CA SER A 237 5.36 12.19 3.36
C SER A 237 5.61 12.68 1.94
N CYS A 238 5.40 11.81 0.97
CA CYS A 238 5.58 12.15 -0.43
C CYS A 238 4.44 13.07 -0.90
N ILE A 239 4.76 14.28 -1.34
CA ILE A 239 3.77 15.25 -1.81
C ILE A 239 2.93 14.74 -2.99
N PHE A 240 3.48 13.83 -3.82
CA PHE A 240 2.74 13.22 -4.92
C PHE A 240 1.54 12.38 -4.47
N GLU A 241 1.52 11.90 -3.23
CA GLU A 241 0.33 11.25 -2.68
C GLU A 241 -0.83 12.24 -2.65
N HIS A 242 -0.62 13.46 -2.17
CA HIS A 242 -1.66 14.48 -2.09
C HIS A 242 -2.00 15.09 -3.47
N ILE A 243 -0.99 15.33 -4.32
CA ILE A 243 -1.21 15.98 -5.62
C ILE A 243 -1.89 15.04 -6.62
N TYR A 244 -1.49 13.75 -6.65
CA TYR A 244 -1.84 12.89 -7.77
C TYR A 244 -2.38 11.51 -7.38
N PHE A 245 -1.73 10.78 -6.46
CA PHE A 245 -2.04 9.35 -6.30
C PHE A 245 -3.30 9.08 -5.51
N ALA A 246 -3.52 9.78 -4.39
CA ALA A 246 -4.63 9.54 -3.50
C ALA A 246 -5.98 9.90 -4.13
N ARG A 247 -7.02 9.18 -3.76
CA ARG A 247 -8.40 9.59 -4.07
C ARG A 247 -8.72 10.91 -3.35
N ASN A 248 -9.68 11.65 -3.87
CA ASN A 248 -10.10 12.93 -3.27
C ASN A 248 -10.62 12.75 -1.83
N ASP A 249 -11.22 11.62 -1.51
CA ASP A 249 -11.73 11.29 -0.18
C ASP A 249 -10.66 10.72 0.76
N ALA A 250 -9.43 10.53 0.28
CA ALA A 250 -8.34 10.03 1.11
C ALA A 250 -7.83 11.09 2.08
N THR A 251 -7.51 10.64 3.31
CA THR A 251 -6.80 11.42 4.32
C THR A 251 -5.50 10.71 4.65
N ILE A 252 -4.37 11.39 4.43
CA ILE A 252 -3.03 10.87 4.65
C ILE A 252 -2.30 11.80 5.60
N ASP A 253 -1.79 11.25 6.70
CA ASP A 253 -1.07 12.02 7.73
C ASP A 253 -1.87 13.26 8.21
N ASN A 254 -3.18 13.11 8.38
CA ASN A 254 -4.17 14.15 8.76
C ASN A 254 -4.41 15.25 7.71
N VAL A 255 -4.00 15.05 6.47
CA VAL A 255 -4.26 15.96 5.36
C VAL A 255 -5.22 15.33 4.38
N ASN A 256 -6.40 15.92 4.19
CA ASN A 256 -7.35 15.47 3.18
C ASN A 256 -6.86 15.86 1.77
N ALA A 257 -6.90 14.91 0.83
CA ALA A 257 -6.38 15.09 -0.52
C ALA A 257 -7.18 16.13 -1.32
N TYR A 258 -8.51 16.17 -1.17
CA TYR A 258 -9.35 17.15 -1.85
C TYR A 258 -9.05 18.57 -1.37
N ASP A 259 -9.06 18.79 -0.05
CA ASP A 259 -8.79 20.10 0.54
C ASP A 259 -7.39 20.62 0.20
N PHE A 260 -6.40 19.71 0.18
CA PHE A 260 -5.05 20.03 -0.27
C PHE A 260 -5.03 20.52 -1.72
N ARG A 261 -5.71 19.84 -2.63
CA ARG A 261 -5.78 20.20 -4.06
C ARG A 261 -6.55 21.50 -4.28
N VAL A 262 -7.65 21.70 -3.56
CA VAL A 262 -8.36 22.99 -3.57
C VAL A 262 -7.43 24.11 -3.15
N LYS A 263 -6.68 23.90 -2.06
CA LYS A 263 -5.71 24.91 -1.59
C LYS A 263 -4.60 25.21 -2.59
N CYS A 264 -4.12 24.20 -3.31
CA CYS A 264 -3.16 24.42 -4.40
C CYS A 264 -3.74 25.32 -5.51
N GLY A 265 -5.00 25.10 -5.87
CA GLY A 265 -5.70 25.96 -6.85
C GLY A 265 -5.87 27.41 -6.39
N GLU A 266 -6.22 27.62 -5.12
CA GLU A 266 -6.31 28.97 -4.52
C GLU A 266 -4.95 29.71 -4.56
N VAL A 267 -3.86 29.01 -4.20
CA VAL A 267 -2.50 29.58 -4.24
C VAL A 267 -2.11 29.92 -5.66
N LEU A 268 -2.35 29.01 -6.62
CA LEU A 268 -2.05 29.26 -8.03
C LEU A 268 -2.76 30.50 -8.55
N ALA A 269 -4.05 30.69 -8.23
CA ALA A 269 -4.81 31.86 -8.66
C ALA A 269 -4.29 33.19 -8.06
N LYS A 270 -3.63 33.14 -6.89
CA LYS A 270 -3.00 34.33 -6.28
C LYS A 270 -1.68 34.71 -6.93
N ASP A 271 -0.94 33.69 -7.37
CA ASP A 271 0.40 33.85 -7.93
C ASP A 271 0.36 34.24 -9.43
N GLU A 272 -0.79 34.09 -10.09
CA GLU A 272 -0.94 34.34 -11.52
C GLU A 272 -1.92 35.49 -11.80
N ASP A 273 -1.55 36.35 -12.74
CA ASP A 273 -2.43 37.44 -13.28
C ASP A 273 -2.88 37.06 -14.72
N ILE A 274 -3.64 35.99 -14.81
CA ILE A 274 -4.19 35.49 -16.09
C ILE A 274 -5.57 36.09 -16.33
N LYS A 275 -5.74 36.81 -17.46
CA LYS A 275 -7.07 37.22 -17.93
C LYS A 275 -7.74 36.12 -18.69
N ALA A 276 -8.81 35.58 -18.14
CA ALA A 276 -9.61 34.51 -18.72
C ALA A 276 -11.11 34.75 -18.44
N ASP A 277 -11.96 34.12 -19.23
CA ASP A 277 -13.41 34.20 -19.07
C ASP A 277 -13.97 33.11 -18.17
N ILE A 278 -13.33 31.94 -18.16
CA ILE A 278 -13.77 30.74 -17.43
C ILE A 278 -12.58 29.92 -16.96
N VAL A 279 -12.82 29.08 -15.94
CA VAL A 279 -11.93 28.01 -15.47
C VAL A 279 -12.51 26.69 -15.95
N VAL A 280 -11.70 25.88 -16.65
CA VAL A 280 -12.09 24.56 -17.14
C VAL A 280 -11.12 23.51 -16.56
N PRO A 281 -11.60 22.56 -15.77
CA PRO A 281 -10.75 21.48 -15.27
C PRO A 281 -10.44 20.45 -16.37
N VAL A 282 -9.28 19.82 -16.30
CA VAL A 282 -9.01 18.58 -17.00
C VAL A 282 -9.54 17.42 -16.12
N PRO A 283 -10.54 16.67 -16.57
CA PRO A 283 -11.09 15.57 -15.76
C PRO A 283 -10.08 14.43 -15.60
N ASP A 284 -10.17 13.65 -14.49
CA ASP A 284 -10.93 13.90 -13.27
C ASP A 284 -10.08 14.62 -12.23
N SER A 285 -8.75 14.48 -12.31
CA SER A 285 -7.80 14.95 -11.28
C SER A 285 -7.74 16.47 -11.13
N GLY A 286 -8.03 17.21 -12.19
CA GLY A 286 -7.98 18.67 -12.21
C GLY A 286 -9.14 19.37 -11.47
N TRP A 287 -10.24 18.66 -11.16
CA TRP A 287 -11.45 19.29 -10.60
C TRP A 287 -11.22 20.02 -9.29
N ALA A 288 -10.55 19.40 -8.32
CA ALA A 288 -10.34 20.04 -7.01
C ALA A 288 -9.50 21.30 -7.12
N GLY A 289 -8.42 21.28 -7.92
CA GLY A 289 -7.61 22.47 -8.18
C GLY A 289 -8.39 23.58 -8.89
N ALA A 290 -9.21 23.21 -9.89
CA ALA A 290 -10.04 24.18 -10.60
C ALA A 290 -11.10 24.84 -9.70
N VAL A 291 -11.69 24.10 -8.77
CA VAL A 291 -12.58 24.65 -7.74
C VAL A 291 -11.85 25.72 -6.90
N GLY A 292 -10.64 25.40 -6.41
CA GLY A 292 -9.84 26.35 -5.65
C GLY A 292 -9.46 27.58 -6.46
N TYR A 293 -9.03 27.39 -7.72
CA TYR A 293 -8.68 28.48 -8.61
C TYR A 293 -9.89 29.40 -8.91
N SER A 294 -11.05 28.82 -9.23
CA SER A 294 -12.29 29.56 -9.46
C SER A 294 -12.72 30.34 -8.22
N ASN A 295 -12.66 29.73 -7.03
CA ASN A 295 -13.02 30.36 -5.78
C ASN A 295 -12.16 31.60 -5.47
N GLU A 296 -10.88 31.57 -5.76
CA GLU A 296 -9.95 32.68 -5.49
C GLU A 296 -10.00 33.76 -6.59
N SER A 297 -9.90 33.32 -7.88
CA SER A 297 -9.90 34.25 -9.03
C SER A 297 -11.25 34.92 -9.32
N LYS A 298 -12.34 34.37 -8.76
CA LYS A 298 -13.74 34.73 -9.05
C LYS A 298 -14.18 34.50 -10.49
N LEU A 299 -13.40 33.78 -11.27
CA LEU A 299 -13.80 33.33 -12.59
C LEU A 299 -14.79 32.16 -12.48
N PRO A 300 -15.84 32.11 -13.32
CA PRO A 300 -16.81 31.02 -13.29
C PRO A 300 -16.16 29.68 -13.66
N LEU A 301 -16.47 28.64 -12.90
CA LEU A 301 -16.10 27.25 -13.19
C LEU A 301 -17.07 26.68 -14.23
N SER A 302 -16.55 26.07 -15.28
CA SER A 302 -17.35 25.47 -16.34
C SER A 302 -16.77 24.11 -16.77
N GLU A 303 -17.64 23.19 -17.13
CA GLU A 303 -17.24 21.94 -17.76
C GLU A 303 -17.02 22.20 -19.26
N GLY A 304 -15.81 21.94 -19.74
CA GLY A 304 -15.45 22.14 -21.15
C GLY A 304 -14.73 20.93 -21.75
N LEU A 305 -14.40 19.94 -20.94
CA LEU A 305 -13.78 18.67 -21.33
C LEU A 305 -14.54 17.53 -20.62
N VAL A 306 -14.85 16.46 -21.38
CA VAL A 306 -15.57 15.28 -20.90
C VAL A 306 -14.78 14.01 -21.24
#